data_3ab48a90588ad573bb1277a8cb5cffec
#
_entry.id   3ab48a90588ad573bb1277a8cb5cffec
#
_cell.length_a   1.000
_cell.length_b   1.000
_cell.length_c   1.000
_cell.angle_alpha   90.00
_cell.angle_beta   90.00
_cell.angle_gamma   90.00
#
_symmetry.space_group_name_H-M   'P 1'
#
loop_
_entity.id
_entity.type
_entity.pdbx_description
1 polymer ?
#
loop_
_entity_poly.entity_id
_entity_poly.type
_entity_poly.pdbx_seq_one_letter_code
_entity_poly.pdbx_strand_id
1 'polypeptide(L)'
;MHQINRSMMMKRVLLIAIGLVLVGCADKKPLTPEEKWHGFCVSVGNAARSITLDRQNAIEKQRAIEHAGKIEDKTIHTFILQIIDEVYDIPVDRLKSDPDAIRDEMKQKFTDQCLATPHDELPNYKSF
;
A
#
# COMPACT_ATOMS: atom_id res chain seq x y z
N MET A 1 -28.31 4.72 57.37
CA MET A 1 -27.24 5.72 57.19
C MET A 1 -26.13 5.30 56.20
N HIS A 2 -26.10 4.05 55.70
CA HIS A 2 -25.02 3.62 54.78
C HIS A 2 -25.39 3.72 53.26
N GLN A 3 -26.57 4.15 52.90
CA GLN A 3 -26.99 4.19 51.49
C GLN A 3 -26.66 5.50 50.76
N ILE A 4 -26.38 6.59 51.49
CA ILE A 4 -26.14 7.91 50.85
C ILE A 4 -24.72 8.01 50.26
N ASN A 5 -23.77 7.25 50.76
CA ASN A 5 -22.37 7.32 50.29
C ASN A 5 -22.09 6.57 48.98
N ARG A 6 -22.89 5.57 48.64
CA ARG A 6 -22.72 4.83 47.40
C ARG A 6 -23.15 5.64 46.16
N SER A 7 -24.20 6.45 46.30
CA SER A 7 -24.69 7.27 45.17
C SER A 7 -23.75 8.44 44.84
N MET A 8 -23.09 9.02 45.85
CA MET A 8 -22.11 10.08 45.63
C MET A 8 -20.79 9.55 45.06
N MET A 9 -20.37 8.35 45.45
CA MET A 9 -19.18 7.73 44.88
C MET A 9 -19.33 7.35 43.42
N MET A 10 -20.50 6.84 43.01
CA MET A 10 -20.80 6.51 41.63
C MET A 10 -20.85 7.76 40.73
N LYS A 11 -21.38 8.89 41.21
CA LYS A 11 -21.41 10.13 40.44
C LYS A 11 -20.02 10.76 40.24
N ARG A 12 -19.10 10.57 41.18
CA ARG A 12 -17.71 11.08 41.05
C ARG A 12 -16.86 10.19 40.15
N VAL A 13 -17.10 8.90 40.11
CA VAL A 13 -16.41 7.96 39.19
C VAL A 13 -16.87 8.15 37.74
N LEU A 14 -18.16 8.49 37.54
CA LEU A 14 -18.69 8.71 36.19
C LEU A 14 -18.15 10.00 35.52
N LEU A 15 -17.79 11.01 36.34
CA LEU A 15 -17.22 12.27 35.83
C LEU A 15 -15.74 12.16 35.44
N ILE A 16 -15.01 11.19 35.96
CA ILE A 16 -13.61 10.95 35.60
C ILE A 16 -13.49 10.13 34.32
N ALA A 17 -14.48 9.33 33.98
CA ALA A 17 -14.46 8.50 32.76
C ALA A 17 -14.71 9.29 31.45
N ILE A 18 -15.26 10.50 31.53
CA ILE A 18 -15.57 11.33 30.34
C ILE A 18 -14.36 12.18 29.89
N GLY A 19 -13.34 12.34 30.77
CA GLY A 19 -12.17 13.18 30.48
C GLY A 19 -11.06 12.54 29.63
N LEU A 20 -11.15 11.26 29.30
CA LEU A 20 -10.05 10.49 28.66
C LEU A 20 -10.23 10.19 27.17
N VAL A 21 -11.27 10.72 26.52
CA VAL A 21 -11.59 10.39 25.11
C VAL A 21 -11.14 11.48 24.13
N LEU A 22 -10.43 12.50 24.55
CA LEU A 22 -10.00 13.61 23.67
C LEU A 22 -8.51 13.63 23.32
N VAL A 23 -7.80 12.51 23.46
CA VAL A 23 -6.40 12.40 23.02
C VAL A 23 -6.31 11.53 21.76
N GLY A 24 -7.10 11.83 20.75
CA GLY A 24 -7.17 11.00 19.55
C GLY A 24 -6.93 11.70 18.21
N CYS A 25 -6.66 12.99 18.19
CA CYS A 25 -6.28 13.71 16.98
C CYS A 25 -4.86 14.24 17.12
N ALA A 26 -3.88 13.32 17.02
CA ALA A 26 -2.52 13.75 16.72
C ALA A 26 -2.56 14.31 15.29
N ASP A 27 -2.27 15.60 15.12
CA ASP A 27 -2.05 16.22 13.83
C ASP A 27 -0.96 15.43 13.11
N LYS A 28 -1.33 14.69 12.06
CA LYS A 28 -0.37 14.00 11.21
C LYS A 28 0.44 15.07 10.51
N LYS A 29 1.75 15.10 10.77
CA LYS A 29 2.66 15.95 10.01
C LYS A 29 2.53 15.65 8.52
N PRO A 30 2.54 16.67 7.64
CA PRO A 30 2.58 16.43 6.21
C PRO A 30 3.84 15.62 5.85
N LEU A 31 3.69 14.66 4.93
CA LEU A 31 4.79 13.83 4.46
C LEU A 31 5.84 14.69 3.74
N THR A 32 7.11 14.38 3.96
CA THR A 32 8.21 14.95 3.17
C THR A 32 8.17 14.45 1.72
N PRO A 33 8.82 15.12 0.76
CA PRO A 33 8.93 14.62 -0.61
C PRO A 33 9.49 13.20 -0.69
N GLU A 34 10.50 12.88 0.13
CA GLU A 34 11.11 11.54 0.20
C GLU A 34 10.13 10.50 0.74
N GLU A 35 9.36 10.84 1.78
CA GLU A 35 8.33 9.95 2.33
C GLU A 35 7.21 9.69 1.31
N LYS A 36 6.82 10.71 0.53
CA LYS A 36 5.84 10.55 -0.55
C LYS A 36 6.37 9.64 -1.65
N TRP A 37 7.63 9.83 -2.06
CA TRP A 37 8.28 8.98 -3.05
C TRP A 37 8.40 7.54 -2.57
N HIS A 38 8.84 7.35 -1.33
CA HIS A 38 8.90 6.01 -0.73
C HIS A 38 7.51 5.33 -0.73
N GLY A 39 6.47 6.03 -0.31
CA GLY A 39 5.09 5.52 -0.33
C GLY A 39 4.63 5.16 -1.74
N PHE A 40 4.95 5.98 -2.74
CA PHE A 40 4.69 5.70 -4.15
C PHE A 40 5.40 4.40 -4.59
N CYS A 41 6.68 4.24 -4.29
CA CYS A 41 7.44 3.04 -4.67
C CYS A 41 6.96 1.78 -3.96
N VAL A 42 6.52 1.87 -2.70
CA VAL A 42 5.84 0.75 -2.01
C VAL A 42 4.56 0.35 -2.75
N SER A 43 3.79 1.33 -3.25
CA SER A 43 2.59 1.05 -4.04
C SER A 43 2.91 0.39 -5.37
N VAL A 44 3.99 0.79 -6.04
CA VAL A 44 4.51 0.13 -7.26
C VAL A 44 4.86 -1.34 -6.96
N GLY A 45 5.55 -1.61 -5.86
CA GLY A 45 5.85 -2.97 -5.42
C GLY A 45 4.60 -3.80 -5.13
N ASN A 46 3.60 -3.21 -4.47
CA ASN A 46 2.33 -3.88 -4.21
C ASN A 46 1.58 -4.20 -5.51
N ALA A 47 1.64 -3.33 -6.52
CA ALA A 47 1.09 -3.60 -7.84
C ALA A 47 1.80 -4.80 -8.50
N ALA A 48 3.13 -4.88 -8.41
CA ALA A 48 3.89 -6.03 -8.90
C ALA A 48 3.47 -7.35 -8.23
N ARG A 49 3.26 -7.34 -6.91
CA ARG A 49 2.72 -8.49 -6.19
C ARG A 49 1.35 -8.90 -6.72
N SER A 50 0.45 -7.94 -6.94
CA SER A 50 -0.91 -8.19 -7.44
C SER A 50 -0.90 -8.73 -8.87
N ILE A 51 -0.10 -8.17 -9.76
CA ILE A 51 0.03 -8.63 -11.15
C ILE A 51 0.61 -10.04 -11.21
N THR A 52 1.54 -10.37 -10.32
CA THR A 52 2.07 -11.73 -10.18
C THR A 52 0.96 -12.71 -9.76
N LEU A 53 0.12 -12.33 -8.80
CA LEU A 53 -1.05 -13.12 -8.41
C LEU A 53 -2.05 -13.29 -9.56
N ASP A 54 -2.33 -12.24 -10.32
CA ASP A 54 -3.21 -12.31 -11.49
C ASP A 54 -2.71 -13.34 -12.50
N ARG A 55 -1.41 -13.34 -12.79
CA ARG A 55 -0.81 -14.34 -13.67
C ARG A 55 -0.90 -15.75 -13.07
N GLN A 56 -0.67 -15.93 -11.78
CA GLN A 56 -0.85 -17.22 -11.09
C GLN A 56 -2.30 -17.72 -11.19
N ASN A 57 -3.26 -16.81 -11.23
CA ASN A 57 -4.69 -17.08 -11.44
C ASN A 57 -5.09 -17.20 -12.91
N ALA A 58 -4.13 -17.39 -13.82
CA ALA A 58 -4.34 -17.56 -15.26
C ALA A 58 -4.99 -16.35 -15.98
N ILE A 59 -4.84 -15.14 -15.44
CA ILE A 59 -5.18 -13.92 -16.18
C ILE A 59 -4.18 -13.76 -17.33
N GLU A 60 -4.68 -13.60 -18.55
CA GLU A 60 -3.85 -13.44 -19.73
C GLU A 60 -3.18 -12.07 -19.78
N LYS A 61 -1.96 -11.99 -20.33
CA LYS A 61 -1.18 -10.75 -20.49
C LYS A 61 -1.98 -9.64 -21.16
N GLN A 62 -2.74 -9.97 -22.20
CA GLN A 62 -3.55 -8.99 -22.91
C GLN A 62 -4.58 -8.31 -22.00
N ARG A 63 -5.24 -9.05 -21.12
CA ARG A 63 -6.18 -8.47 -20.15
C ARG A 63 -5.47 -7.55 -19.14
N ALA A 64 -4.29 -7.92 -18.67
CA ALA A 64 -3.50 -7.07 -17.80
C ALA A 64 -3.14 -5.74 -18.49
N ILE A 65 -2.74 -5.77 -19.76
CA ILE A 65 -2.46 -4.58 -20.59
C ILE A 65 -3.71 -3.72 -20.76
N GLU A 66 -4.86 -4.32 -21.06
CA GLU A 66 -6.13 -3.60 -21.20
C GLU A 66 -6.54 -2.89 -19.89
N HIS A 67 -6.34 -3.55 -18.75
CA HIS A 67 -6.56 -2.94 -17.45
C HIS A 67 -5.61 -1.77 -17.21
N ALA A 68 -4.33 -1.93 -17.52
CA ALA A 68 -3.33 -0.87 -17.42
C ALA A 68 -3.69 0.34 -18.30
N GLY A 69 -4.32 0.13 -19.44
CA GLY A 69 -4.77 1.19 -20.36
C GLY A 69 -5.79 2.16 -19.77
N LYS A 70 -6.43 1.80 -18.64
CA LYS A 70 -7.36 2.68 -17.91
C LYS A 70 -6.67 3.64 -16.96
N ILE A 71 -5.37 3.51 -16.76
CA ILE A 71 -4.57 4.35 -15.88
C ILE A 71 -4.25 5.65 -16.63
N GLU A 72 -4.76 6.76 -16.13
CA GLU A 72 -4.57 8.09 -16.74
C GLU A 72 -3.20 8.68 -16.44
N ASP A 73 -2.64 8.39 -15.26
CA ASP A 73 -1.31 8.86 -14.87
C ASP A 73 -0.23 8.13 -15.68
N LYS A 74 0.51 8.89 -16.50
CA LYS A 74 1.52 8.34 -17.40
C LYS A 74 2.68 7.67 -16.67
N THR A 75 3.06 8.18 -15.52
CA THR A 75 4.16 7.62 -14.71
C THR A 75 3.75 6.26 -14.18
N ILE A 76 2.58 6.19 -13.57
CA ILE A 76 2.02 4.93 -13.05
C ILE A 76 1.83 3.93 -14.19
N HIS A 77 1.23 4.36 -15.30
CA HIS A 77 1.02 3.53 -16.47
C HIS A 77 2.33 2.90 -16.99
N THR A 78 3.40 3.68 -17.06
CA THR A 78 4.72 3.20 -17.49
C THR A 78 5.26 2.11 -16.55
N PHE A 79 5.21 2.33 -15.23
CA PHE A 79 5.61 1.31 -14.26
C PHE A 79 4.77 0.04 -14.36
N ILE A 80 3.45 0.16 -14.52
CA ILE A 80 2.57 -1.00 -14.62
C ILE A 80 2.83 -1.82 -15.87
N LEU A 81 3.06 -1.19 -17.02
CA LEU A 81 3.43 -1.91 -18.26
C LEU A 81 4.76 -2.65 -18.11
N GLN A 82 5.75 -2.03 -17.50
CA GLN A 82 7.04 -2.67 -17.22
C GLN A 82 6.87 -3.89 -16.29
N ILE A 83 6.07 -3.76 -15.24
CA ILE A 83 5.75 -4.87 -14.33
C ILE A 83 5.08 -6.02 -15.09
N ILE A 84 4.09 -5.71 -15.93
CA ILE A 84 3.39 -6.72 -16.74
C ILE A 84 4.38 -7.48 -17.62
N ASP A 85 5.24 -6.77 -18.33
CA ASP A 85 6.23 -7.40 -19.21
C ASP A 85 7.14 -8.36 -18.43
N GLU A 86 7.72 -7.93 -17.33
CA GLU A 86 8.63 -8.76 -16.54
C GLU A 86 7.91 -9.94 -15.87
N VAL A 87 6.74 -9.72 -15.29
CA VAL A 87 5.97 -10.77 -14.61
C VAL A 87 5.54 -11.87 -15.60
N TYR A 88 5.12 -11.48 -16.79
CA TYR A 88 4.66 -12.45 -17.79
C TYR A 88 5.81 -13.18 -18.52
N ASP A 89 7.04 -12.73 -18.35
CA ASP A 89 8.25 -13.42 -18.80
C ASP A 89 8.78 -14.45 -17.79
N ILE A 90 8.28 -14.48 -16.56
CA ILE A 90 8.67 -15.46 -15.54
C ILE A 90 8.27 -16.87 -16.03
N PRO A 91 9.17 -17.87 -16.02
CA PRO A 91 8.82 -19.25 -16.37
C PRO A 91 7.70 -19.81 -15.48
N VAL A 92 6.78 -20.57 -16.05
CA VAL A 92 5.62 -21.15 -15.35
C VAL A 92 6.05 -22.02 -14.17
N ASP A 93 7.11 -22.80 -14.31
CA ASP A 93 7.62 -23.65 -13.24
C ASP A 93 8.05 -22.82 -12.01
N ARG A 94 8.69 -21.68 -12.25
CA ARG A 94 9.09 -20.76 -11.19
C ARG A 94 7.90 -20.12 -10.48
N LEU A 95 6.85 -19.80 -11.22
CA LEU A 95 5.60 -19.26 -10.66
C LEU A 95 4.89 -20.24 -9.73
N LYS A 96 5.04 -21.55 -9.99
CA LYS A 96 4.32 -22.60 -9.27
C LYS A 96 5.13 -23.22 -8.13
N SER A 97 6.46 -23.13 -8.14
CA SER A 97 7.33 -23.77 -7.15
C SER A 97 7.16 -23.22 -5.74
N ASP A 98 7.10 -21.91 -5.60
CA ASP A 98 6.78 -21.21 -4.37
C ASP A 98 6.00 -19.93 -4.69
N PRO A 99 4.66 -20.03 -4.79
CA PRO A 99 3.83 -18.92 -5.25
C PRO A 99 3.89 -17.67 -4.37
N ASP A 100 4.03 -17.83 -3.07
CA ASP A 100 4.13 -16.70 -2.15
C ASP A 100 5.48 -16.00 -2.26
N ALA A 101 6.56 -16.78 -2.31
CA ALA A 101 7.92 -16.24 -2.42
C ALA A 101 8.12 -15.44 -3.71
N ILE A 102 7.61 -15.92 -4.85
CA ILE A 102 7.72 -15.16 -6.12
C ILE A 102 6.95 -13.85 -6.10
N ARG A 103 5.77 -13.81 -5.43
CA ARG A 103 5.03 -12.55 -5.26
C ARG A 103 5.80 -11.55 -4.40
N ASP A 104 6.43 -12.00 -3.34
CA ASP A 104 7.23 -11.15 -2.46
C ASP A 104 8.52 -10.69 -3.14
N GLU A 105 9.16 -11.55 -3.92
CA GLU A 105 10.32 -11.21 -4.73
C GLU A 105 9.99 -10.09 -5.74
N MET A 106 8.88 -10.21 -6.46
CA MET A 106 8.47 -9.20 -7.44
C MET A 106 8.11 -7.87 -6.77
N LYS A 107 7.43 -7.94 -5.62
CA LYS A 107 7.18 -6.75 -4.80
C LYS A 107 8.48 -6.04 -4.44
N GLN A 108 9.44 -6.77 -3.87
CA GLN A 108 10.71 -6.20 -3.44
C GLN A 108 11.49 -5.62 -4.63
N LYS A 109 11.61 -6.39 -5.71
CA LYS A 109 12.31 -5.97 -6.93
C LYS A 109 11.80 -4.63 -7.46
N PHE A 110 10.48 -4.49 -7.64
CA PHE A 110 9.90 -3.28 -8.21
C PHE A 110 9.87 -2.11 -7.23
N THR A 111 9.77 -2.37 -5.93
CA THR A 111 9.97 -1.33 -4.91
C THR A 111 11.39 -0.76 -5.01
N ASP A 112 12.39 -1.62 -5.06
CA ASP A 112 13.81 -1.21 -5.11
C ASP A 112 14.16 -0.51 -6.42
N GLN A 113 13.67 -1.00 -7.55
CA GLN A 113 13.85 -0.34 -8.85
C GLN A 113 13.22 1.06 -8.87
N CYS A 114 12.04 1.21 -8.31
CA CYS A 114 11.37 2.50 -8.19
C CYS A 114 12.18 3.45 -7.30
N LEU A 115 12.63 2.99 -6.13
CA LEU A 115 13.45 3.80 -5.21
C LEU A 115 14.79 4.24 -5.82
N ALA A 116 15.35 3.43 -6.72
CA ALA A 116 16.58 3.76 -7.45
C ALA A 116 16.35 4.73 -8.63
N THR A 117 15.09 4.99 -9.01
CA THR A 117 14.77 5.90 -10.12
C THR A 117 14.82 7.35 -9.62
N PRO A 118 15.52 8.27 -10.33
CA PRO A 118 15.50 9.70 -10.01
C PRO A 118 14.08 10.26 -10.11
N HIS A 119 13.53 10.71 -8.99
CA HIS A 119 12.14 11.16 -8.92
C HIS A 119 11.94 12.66 -9.16
N ASP A 120 12.97 13.44 -9.07
CA ASP A 120 13.04 14.86 -9.43
C ASP A 120 12.82 15.10 -10.94
N GLU A 121 13.06 14.07 -11.76
CA GLU A 121 12.78 14.08 -13.21
C GLU A 121 11.35 13.62 -13.56
N LEU A 122 10.60 13.10 -12.58
CA LEU A 122 9.23 12.61 -12.77
C LEU A 122 8.22 13.68 -12.35
N PRO A 123 7.59 14.39 -13.31
CA PRO A 123 6.62 15.40 -12.97
C PRO A 123 5.35 14.76 -12.40
N ASN A 124 4.88 15.25 -11.24
CA ASN A 124 3.54 14.98 -10.71
C ASN A 124 3.21 13.54 -10.31
N TYR A 125 4.15 12.77 -9.76
CA TYR A 125 3.77 11.51 -9.13
C TYR A 125 2.82 11.75 -7.93
N LYS A 126 1.77 10.96 -7.86
CA LYS A 126 0.85 10.90 -6.72
C LYS A 126 0.95 9.51 -6.11
N SER A 127 1.00 9.44 -4.78
CA SER A 127 0.80 8.18 -4.08
C SER A 127 -0.65 7.71 -4.33
N PHE A 128 -0.84 6.47 -4.69
CA PHE A 128 -2.12 5.83 -4.97
C PHE A 128 -2.40 4.70 -3.97
#